data_f8081cf34eeeba4dd5e2ad796b5c9ab6
#
_entry.id   f8081cf34eeeba4dd5e2ad796b5c9ab6
#
_cell.length_a   1.000
_cell.length_b   1.000
_cell.length_c   1.000
_cell.angle_alpha   90.00
_cell.angle_beta   90.00
_cell.angle_gamma   90.00
#
_symmetry.space_group_name_H-M   'P 1'
#
loop_
_entity.id
_entity.type
_entity.pdbx_description
1 polymer ?
#
loop_
_entity_poly.entity_id
_entity_poly.type
_entity_poly.pdbx_seq_one_letter_code
_entity_poly.pdbx_strand_id
1 'polypeptide(L)'
;TTRRGAYEANMALEQRVGKTGKNYWWKVPMDNFEDTTVQLIDTSNVDVPTDHAEVVNFIHSSYKLKPKGLVMKELKWKYLVRGAVRGKNILMTGPAGCGKTMAAKSLVNALDRPDFYFNLGATQDPRSTLVGNTHFDKEKGTYFSESVFVKAISTPNAVILLDELSRAHPDAWNILMT
;
A
#
# COMPACT_ATOMS: atom_id res chain seq x y z
N THR A 1 -5.12 -30.80 -2.02
CA THR A 1 -5.32 -29.92 -0.86
C THR A 1 -5.04 -28.48 -1.29
N THR A 2 -5.99 -27.59 -1.14
CA THR A 2 -5.83 -26.18 -1.50
C THR A 2 -5.11 -25.43 -0.35
N ARG A 3 -4.33 -24.39 -0.67
CA ARG A 3 -3.71 -23.52 0.34
C ARG A 3 -4.72 -23.02 1.38
N ARG A 4 -5.93 -22.66 0.91
CA ARG A 4 -7.04 -22.19 1.75
C ARG A 4 -7.42 -23.21 2.83
N GLY A 5 -7.61 -24.48 2.45
CA GLY A 5 -7.97 -25.51 3.41
C GLY A 5 -6.88 -25.86 4.44
N ALA A 6 -5.61 -25.53 4.15
CA ALA A 6 -4.54 -25.68 5.13
C ALA A 6 -4.60 -24.60 6.23
N TYR A 7 -4.87 -23.36 5.86
CA TYR A 7 -5.04 -22.26 6.83
C TYR A 7 -6.27 -22.43 7.72
N GLU A 8 -7.39 -22.89 7.15
CA GLU A 8 -8.62 -23.15 7.90
C GLU A 8 -8.46 -24.28 8.92
N ALA A 9 -7.56 -25.23 8.65
CA ALA A 9 -7.24 -26.34 9.55
C ALA A 9 -6.08 -26.05 10.51
N ASN A 10 -5.64 -24.79 10.65
CA ASN A 10 -4.46 -24.40 11.44
C ASN A 10 -3.22 -25.21 11.10
N MET A 11 -2.98 -25.42 9.80
CA MET A 11 -1.85 -26.18 9.27
C MET A 11 -1.03 -25.29 8.32
N ALA A 12 0.28 -25.50 8.32
CA ALA A 12 1.16 -24.91 7.33
C ALA A 12 1.30 -25.82 6.11
N LEU A 13 1.79 -25.23 5.00
CA LEU A 13 2.14 -25.96 3.80
C LEU A 13 3.66 -25.95 3.65
N GLU A 14 4.23 -27.15 3.62
CA GLU A 14 5.65 -27.35 3.35
C GLU A 14 5.85 -27.97 1.98
N GLN A 15 6.84 -27.49 1.24
CA GLN A 15 7.19 -28.05 -0.07
C GLN A 15 8.21 -29.17 0.12
N ARG A 16 7.86 -30.36 -0.33
CA ARG A 16 8.73 -31.54 -0.27
C ARG A 16 8.87 -32.17 -1.65
N VAL A 17 10.01 -32.75 -1.92
CA VAL A 17 10.26 -33.51 -3.14
C VAL A 17 9.60 -34.89 -3.01
N GLY A 18 8.68 -35.22 -3.89
CA GLY A 18 8.04 -36.52 -3.93
C GLY A 18 8.96 -37.61 -4.55
N LYS A 19 8.55 -38.87 -4.42
CA LYS A 19 9.29 -40.03 -4.97
C LYS A 19 9.60 -39.95 -6.47
N THR A 20 8.83 -39.14 -7.21
CA THR A 20 9.00 -38.91 -8.65
C THR A 20 9.90 -37.72 -8.98
N GLY A 21 10.58 -37.13 -8.00
CA GLY A 21 11.40 -35.92 -8.18
C GLY A 21 10.60 -34.63 -8.38
N LYS A 22 9.26 -34.67 -8.33
CA LYS A 22 8.41 -33.47 -8.42
C LYS A 22 8.15 -32.88 -7.04
N ASN A 23 8.06 -31.57 -6.95
CA ASN A 23 7.71 -30.87 -5.73
C ASN A 23 6.21 -30.93 -5.47
N TYR A 24 5.82 -31.31 -4.26
CA TYR A 24 4.46 -31.34 -3.78
C TYR A 24 4.32 -30.51 -2.51
N TRP A 25 3.11 -29.98 -2.26
CA TRP A 25 2.79 -29.26 -1.04
C TRP A 25 2.14 -30.21 -0.03
N TRP A 26 2.72 -30.30 1.15
CA TRP A 26 2.25 -31.14 2.24
C TRP A 26 1.67 -30.28 3.34
N LYS A 27 0.61 -30.77 3.98
CA LYS A 27 0.09 -30.17 5.20
C LYS A 27 0.95 -30.60 6.37
N VAL A 28 1.40 -29.63 7.16
CA VAL A 28 2.15 -29.87 8.41
C VAL A 28 1.42 -29.17 9.54
N PRO A 29 1.27 -29.79 10.72
CA PRO A 29 0.77 -29.10 11.90
C PRO A 29 1.62 -27.88 12.21
N MET A 30 0.96 -26.77 12.61
CA MET A 30 1.66 -25.51 12.93
C MET A 30 2.62 -25.67 14.12
N ASP A 31 2.34 -26.61 15.02
CA ASP A 31 3.12 -26.89 16.23
C ASP A 31 4.52 -27.47 15.92
N ASN A 32 4.71 -28.04 14.71
CA ASN A 32 6.00 -28.56 14.25
C ASN A 32 6.78 -27.54 13.39
N PHE A 33 6.25 -26.35 13.20
CA PHE A 33 7.06 -25.25 12.74
C PHE A 33 7.91 -24.83 13.93
N GLU A 34 9.18 -25.15 13.89
CA GLU A 34 10.14 -24.40 14.70
C GLU A 34 9.88 -22.94 14.36
N ASP A 35 9.32 -22.25 15.33
CA ASP A 35 9.26 -20.81 15.31
C ASP A 35 10.73 -20.39 15.12
N THR A 36 11.09 -20.11 13.87
CA THR A 36 12.26 -19.30 13.63
C THR A 36 11.87 -17.98 14.24
N THR A 37 12.01 -17.93 15.55
CA THR A 37 11.93 -16.74 16.35
C THR A 37 12.82 -15.78 15.62
N VAL A 38 12.20 -14.89 14.86
CA VAL A 38 12.90 -13.70 14.38
C VAL A 38 13.47 -13.12 15.65
N GLN A 39 14.77 -13.36 15.87
CA GLN A 39 15.45 -12.77 17.01
C GLN A 39 15.22 -11.29 16.83
N LEU A 40 14.32 -10.75 17.65
CA LEU A 40 14.12 -9.33 17.72
C LEU A 40 15.48 -8.79 18.13
N ILE A 41 16.18 -8.18 17.18
CA ILE A 41 17.43 -7.51 17.47
C ILE A 41 17.08 -6.52 18.56
N ASP A 42 17.72 -6.66 19.71
CA ASP A 42 17.57 -5.70 20.79
C ASP A 42 18.05 -4.33 20.27
N THR A 43 17.12 -3.45 20.01
CA THR A 43 17.41 -2.09 19.50
C THR A 43 17.49 -1.08 20.64
N SER A 44 17.45 -1.52 21.90
CA SER A 44 17.50 -0.62 23.06
C SER A 44 18.78 0.23 23.12
N ASN A 45 19.87 -0.25 22.48
CA ASN A 45 21.16 0.41 22.40
C ASN A 45 21.45 1.07 21.05
N VAL A 46 20.46 1.15 20.13
CA VAL A 46 20.67 1.85 18.87
C VAL A 46 20.57 3.35 19.09
N ASP A 47 21.68 4.02 18.91
CA ASP A 47 21.76 5.48 18.99
C ASP A 47 20.97 6.07 17.80
N VAL A 48 19.81 6.68 18.07
CA VAL A 48 18.99 7.33 17.06
C VAL A 48 19.40 8.80 16.99
N PRO A 49 19.88 9.29 15.83
CA PRO A 49 20.20 10.70 15.67
C PRO A 49 19.04 11.59 16.10
N THR A 50 19.34 12.67 16.80
CA THR A 50 18.34 13.57 17.42
C THR A 50 17.38 14.18 16.40
N ASP A 51 17.82 14.44 15.19
CA ASP A 51 17.02 14.92 14.06
C ASP A 51 15.98 13.92 13.57
N HIS A 52 16.17 12.63 13.84
CA HIS A 52 15.22 11.56 13.51
C HIS A 52 14.35 11.11 14.69
N ALA A 53 14.67 11.54 15.91
CA ALA A 53 13.98 11.10 17.12
C ALA A 53 12.49 11.42 17.09
N GLU A 54 12.09 12.59 16.62
CA GLU A 54 10.68 12.99 16.52
C GLU A 54 9.90 12.09 15.55
N VAL A 55 10.48 11.78 14.38
CA VAL A 55 9.86 10.89 13.38
C VAL A 55 9.71 9.48 13.94
N VAL A 56 10.73 8.98 14.62
CA VAL A 56 10.69 7.65 15.26
C VAL A 56 9.61 7.61 16.35
N ASN A 57 9.56 8.60 17.22
CA ASN A 57 8.55 8.72 18.27
C ASN A 57 7.14 8.83 17.71
N PHE A 58 6.95 9.59 16.64
CA PHE A 58 5.68 9.67 15.93
C PHE A 58 5.26 8.29 15.40
N ILE A 59 6.15 7.56 14.71
CA ILE A 59 5.85 6.22 14.21
C ILE A 59 5.49 5.26 15.35
N HIS A 60 6.23 5.29 16.45
CA HIS A 60 5.96 4.43 17.61
C HIS A 60 4.61 4.72 18.25
N SER A 61 4.23 5.98 18.38
CA SER A 61 2.94 6.38 18.96
C SER A 61 1.77 6.31 17.99
N SER A 62 2.01 6.16 16.70
CA SER A 62 1.01 6.28 15.62
C SER A 62 -0.16 5.30 15.71
N TYR A 63 0.00 4.16 16.42
CA TYR A 63 -1.08 3.18 16.54
C TYR A 63 -2.33 3.75 17.24
N LYS A 64 -2.16 4.77 18.07
CA LYS A 64 -3.27 5.50 18.70
C LYS A 64 -4.14 6.24 17.69
N LEU A 65 -3.57 6.60 16.54
CA LEU A 65 -4.26 7.31 15.45
C LEU A 65 -5.05 6.38 14.53
N LYS A 66 -4.88 5.07 14.68
CA LYS A 66 -5.61 4.08 13.90
C LYS A 66 -7.10 4.10 14.29
N PRO A 67 -8.04 4.24 13.32
CA PRO A 67 -9.47 4.21 13.63
C PRO A 67 -9.88 2.86 14.24
N LYS A 68 -10.82 2.89 15.18
CA LYS A 68 -11.32 1.68 15.84
C LYS A 68 -11.92 0.67 14.87
N GLY A 69 -12.58 1.14 13.80
CA GLY A 69 -13.19 0.28 12.78
C GLY A 69 -12.19 -0.42 11.83
N LEU A 70 -10.93 0.00 11.82
CA LEU A 70 -9.89 -0.65 11.00
C LEU A 70 -9.23 -1.78 11.79
N VAL A 71 -9.47 -3.03 11.38
CA VAL A 71 -8.81 -4.21 11.97
C VAL A 71 -7.44 -4.38 11.32
N MET A 72 -6.40 -3.94 12.00
CA MET A 72 -5.01 -4.05 11.54
C MET A 72 -4.08 -4.22 12.74
N LYS A 73 -3.10 -5.12 12.63
CA LYS A 73 -2.07 -5.31 13.65
C LYS A 73 -1.22 -4.05 13.79
N GLU A 74 -0.79 -3.75 15.00
CA GLU A 74 0.02 -2.57 15.32
C GLU A 74 1.25 -2.44 14.44
N LEU A 75 2.02 -3.51 14.29
CA LEU A 75 3.22 -3.52 13.46
C LEU A 75 2.93 -3.14 12.00
N LYS A 76 1.84 -3.68 11.42
CA LYS A 76 1.45 -3.34 10.04
C LYS A 76 1.07 -1.87 9.90
N TRP A 77 0.34 -1.33 10.88
CA TRP A 77 0.01 0.09 10.90
C TRP A 77 1.25 0.98 10.99
N LYS A 78 2.18 0.66 11.88
CA LYS A 78 3.46 1.37 12.01
C LYS A 78 4.30 1.33 10.74
N TYR A 79 4.33 0.20 10.03
CA TYR A 79 5.00 0.12 8.73
C TYR A 79 4.34 1.00 7.67
N LEU A 80 3.00 1.05 7.64
CA LEU A 80 2.25 1.90 6.72
C LEU A 80 2.59 3.38 6.98
N VAL A 81 2.50 3.81 8.23
CA VAL A 81 2.86 5.18 8.65
C VAL A 81 4.31 5.50 8.32
N ARG A 82 5.24 4.59 8.64
CA ARG A 82 6.67 4.76 8.33
C ARG A 82 6.92 4.96 6.84
N GLY A 83 6.27 4.15 5.99
CA GLY A 83 6.38 4.27 4.53
C GLY A 83 5.93 5.65 4.05
N ALA A 84 4.78 6.11 4.51
CA ALA A 84 4.20 7.39 4.11
C ALA A 84 5.00 8.60 4.62
N VAL A 85 5.44 8.58 5.88
CA VAL A 85 6.27 9.66 6.47
C VAL A 85 7.59 9.80 5.72
N ARG A 86 8.17 8.69 5.25
CA ARG A 86 9.41 8.68 4.46
C ARG A 86 9.21 8.93 2.96
N GLY A 87 8.02 9.26 2.51
CA GLY A 87 7.72 9.50 1.09
C GLY A 87 7.90 8.26 0.21
N LYS A 88 7.70 7.05 0.75
CA LYS A 88 7.83 5.82 -0.02
C LYS A 88 6.51 5.43 -0.68
N ASN A 89 6.59 4.93 -1.90
CA ASN A 89 5.44 4.31 -2.55
C ASN A 89 5.04 3.04 -1.82
N ILE A 90 3.74 2.88 -1.57
CA ILE A 90 3.19 1.76 -0.82
C ILE A 90 2.22 1.00 -1.70
N LEU A 91 2.54 -0.26 -2.00
CA LEU A 91 1.64 -1.16 -2.71
C LEU A 91 0.86 -2.02 -1.70
N MET A 92 -0.47 -1.88 -1.70
CA MET A 92 -1.36 -2.69 -0.88
C MET A 92 -2.05 -3.76 -1.74
N THR A 93 -1.76 -5.02 -1.47
CA THR A 93 -2.38 -6.17 -2.12
C THR A 93 -3.21 -6.99 -1.13
N GLY A 94 -4.24 -7.65 -1.64
CA GLY A 94 -5.10 -8.51 -0.82
C GLY A 94 -6.48 -8.70 -1.44
N PRO A 95 -7.29 -9.62 -0.90
CA PRO A 95 -8.62 -9.90 -1.41
C PRO A 95 -9.55 -8.68 -1.35
N ALA A 96 -10.65 -8.72 -2.11
CA ALA A 96 -11.69 -7.71 -2.03
C ALA A 96 -12.26 -7.64 -0.60
N GLY A 97 -12.60 -6.43 -0.15
CA GLY A 97 -13.20 -6.22 1.18
C GLY A 97 -12.22 -6.32 2.37
N CYS A 98 -10.92 -6.59 2.18
CA CYS A 98 -9.96 -6.68 3.29
C CYS A 98 -9.52 -5.32 3.87
N GLY A 99 -10.14 -4.21 3.45
CA GLY A 99 -9.93 -2.89 4.04
C GLY A 99 -8.74 -2.08 3.47
N LYS A 100 -8.23 -2.40 2.26
CA LYS A 100 -7.12 -1.66 1.63
C LYS A 100 -7.39 -0.16 1.51
N THR A 101 -8.48 0.20 0.86
CA THR A 101 -8.89 1.61 0.67
C THR A 101 -9.17 2.30 2.01
N MET A 102 -9.79 1.58 2.96
CA MET A 102 -10.01 2.09 4.31
C MET A 102 -8.70 2.38 5.03
N ALA A 103 -7.71 1.48 4.93
CA ALA A 103 -6.40 1.67 5.52
C ALA A 103 -5.67 2.88 4.93
N ALA A 104 -5.73 3.07 3.60
CA ALA A 104 -5.13 4.22 2.94
C ALA A 104 -5.77 5.54 3.37
N LYS A 105 -7.10 5.64 3.37
CA LYS A 105 -7.83 6.82 3.85
C LYS A 105 -7.55 7.11 5.32
N SER A 106 -7.48 6.07 6.14
CA SER A 106 -7.15 6.22 7.56
C SER A 106 -5.73 6.74 7.78
N LEU A 107 -4.79 6.33 6.92
CA LEU A 107 -3.42 6.82 6.93
C LEU A 107 -3.35 8.32 6.62
N VAL A 108 -4.07 8.76 5.58
CA VAL A 108 -4.16 10.18 5.21
C VAL A 108 -4.65 11.02 6.37
N ASN A 109 -5.77 10.61 6.98
CA ASN A 109 -6.34 11.30 8.15
C ASN A 109 -5.36 11.34 9.34
N ALA A 110 -4.60 10.25 9.55
CA ALA A 110 -3.62 10.20 10.64
C ALA A 110 -2.41 11.12 10.42
N LEU A 111 -2.08 11.41 9.17
CA LEU A 111 -0.95 12.27 8.79
C LEU A 111 -1.33 13.74 8.59
N ASP A 112 -2.63 14.05 8.56
CA ASP A 112 -3.17 15.40 8.29
C ASP A 112 -2.52 16.05 7.05
N ARG A 113 -2.51 15.29 5.94
CA ARG A 113 -1.91 15.72 4.67
C ARG A 113 -2.97 15.92 3.60
N PRO A 114 -2.72 16.79 2.60
CA PRO A 114 -3.56 16.88 1.41
C PRO A 114 -3.67 15.50 0.76
N ASP A 115 -4.89 15.08 0.41
CA ASP A 115 -5.12 13.78 -0.22
C ASP A 115 -5.84 13.92 -1.57
N PHE A 116 -5.48 13.00 -2.46
CA PHE A 116 -6.10 12.87 -3.77
C PHE A 116 -6.41 11.40 -4.03
N TYR A 117 -7.62 11.14 -4.47
CA TYR A 117 -8.10 9.79 -4.75
C TYR A 117 -8.41 9.64 -6.24
N PHE A 118 -7.85 8.59 -6.86
CA PHE A 118 -8.10 8.24 -8.25
C PHE A 118 -8.48 6.77 -8.36
N ASN A 119 -9.68 6.50 -8.88
CA ASN A 119 -10.11 5.15 -9.23
C ASN A 119 -9.71 4.83 -10.67
N LEU A 120 -8.58 4.18 -10.85
CA LEU A 120 -8.04 3.88 -12.17
C LEU A 120 -8.80 2.75 -12.88
N GLY A 121 -9.52 1.90 -12.13
CA GLY A 121 -10.35 0.84 -12.72
C GLY A 121 -11.62 1.35 -13.41
N ALA A 122 -12.05 2.58 -13.12
CA ALA A 122 -13.21 3.22 -13.73
C ALA A 122 -12.82 4.23 -14.82
N THR A 123 -11.54 4.47 -15.06
CA THR A 123 -11.04 5.46 -16.00
C THR A 123 -11.09 4.91 -17.43
N GLN A 124 -11.89 5.53 -18.30
CA GLN A 124 -11.97 5.16 -19.72
C GLN A 124 -10.91 5.86 -20.57
N ASP A 125 -10.56 7.10 -20.22
CA ASP A 125 -9.49 7.89 -20.85
C ASP A 125 -8.41 8.23 -19.83
N PRO A 126 -7.34 7.42 -19.75
CA PRO A 126 -6.25 7.64 -18.83
C PRO A 126 -5.48 8.94 -19.09
N ARG A 127 -5.33 9.33 -20.35
CA ARG A 127 -4.58 10.52 -20.71
C ARG A 127 -5.28 11.78 -20.20
N SER A 128 -6.57 11.88 -20.42
CA SER A 128 -7.40 12.97 -19.89
C SER A 128 -7.35 13.03 -18.36
N THR A 129 -7.45 11.87 -17.70
CA THR A 129 -7.50 11.78 -16.24
C THR A 129 -6.15 12.07 -15.59
N LEU A 130 -5.05 11.58 -16.16
CA LEU A 130 -3.73 11.68 -15.55
C LEU A 130 -2.89 12.86 -16.05
N VAL A 131 -3.08 13.28 -17.29
CA VAL A 131 -2.30 14.39 -17.88
C VAL A 131 -3.14 15.64 -17.98
N GLY A 132 -4.25 15.57 -18.71
CA GLY A 132 -5.14 16.70 -18.95
C GLY A 132 -5.66 16.73 -20.37
N ASN A 133 -6.39 17.78 -20.69
CA ASN A 133 -7.08 17.97 -21.96
C ASN A 133 -6.74 19.27 -22.64
N THR A 134 -6.75 19.24 -23.96
CA THR A 134 -6.69 20.45 -24.78
C THR A 134 -8.12 20.90 -25.09
N HIS A 135 -8.40 22.15 -24.78
CA HIS A 135 -9.68 22.80 -25.03
C HIS A 135 -9.51 23.93 -26.05
N PHE A 136 -10.59 24.21 -26.77
CA PHE A 136 -10.67 25.35 -27.62
C PHE A 136 -11.72 26.32 -27.08
N ASP A 137 -11.34 27.55 -26.92
CA ASP A 137 -12.21 28.67 -26.54
C ASP A 137 -12.18 29.74 -27.63
N LYS A 138 -13.32 30.34 -27.94
CA LYS A 138 -13.42 31.36 -29.04
C LYS A 138 -12.63 32.63 -28.76
N GLU A 139 -12.45 32.98 -27.49
CA GLU A 139 -11.75 34.21 -27.08
C GLU A 139 -10.26 33.94 -26.78
N LYS A 140 -9.97 32.79 -26.16
CA LYS A 140 -8.62 32.41 -25.68
C LYS A 140 -7.85 31.53 -26.67
N GLY A 141 -8.51 31.04 -27.73
CA GLY A 141 -7.92 30.08 -28.64
C GLY A 141 -7.77 28.69 -28.03
N THR A 142 -6.79 27.94 -28.48
CA THR A 142 -6.48 26.58 -27.95
C THR A 142 -5.65 26.70 -26.69
N TYR A 143 -6.10 26.06 -25.58
CA TYR A 143 -5.36 25.99 -24.34
C TYR A 143 -5.38 24.59 -23.75
N PHE A 144 -4.35 24.28 -22.97
CA PHE A 144 -4.25 23.02 -22.25
C PHE A 144 -4.72 23.19 -20.80
N SER A 145 -5.55 22.26 -20.34
CA SER A 145 -6.02 22.20 -18.96
C SER A 145 -5.38 20.97 -18.27
N GLU A 146 -4.56 21.23 -17.28
CA GLU A 146 -3.93 20.18 -16.46
C GLU A 146 -4.98 19.39 -15.69
N SER A 147 -4.73 18.08 -15.54
CA SER A 147 -5.57 17.20 -14.75
C SER A 147 -5.43 17.47 -13.24
N VAL A 148 -6.37 16.92 -12.45
CA VAL A 148 -6.24 16.91 -10.99
C VAL A 148 -5.05 16.08 -10.54
N PHE A 149 -4.64 15.06 -11.31
CA PHE A 149 -3.48 14.26 -11.00
C PHE A 149 -2.17 15.05 -11.12
N VAL A 150 -2.02 15.88 -12.16
CA VAL A 150 -0.86 16.78 -12.30
C VAL A 150 -0.79 17.75 -11.11
N LYS A 151 -1.93 18.30 -10.70
CA LYS A 151 -2.00 19.14 -9.50
C LYS A 151 -1.62 18.37 -8.23
N ALA A 152 -2.06 17.11 -8.11
CA ALA A 152 -1.76 16.27 -6.97
C ALA A 152 -0.26 15.99 -6.83
N ILE A 153 0.44 15.64 -7.92
CA ILE A 153 1.89 15.37 -7.89
C ILE A 153 2.71 16.65 -7.66
N SER A 154 2.15 17.82 -7.99
CA SER A 154 2.78 19.12 -7.75
C SER A 154 2.49 19.69 -6.36
N THR A 155 1.59 19.06 -5.60
CA THR A 155 1.23 19.52 -4.25
C THR A 155 2.22 18.96 -3.21
N PRO A 156 2.95 19.81 -2.48
CA PRO A 156 3.90 19.34 -1.46
C PRO A 156 3.23 18.48 -0.39
N ASN A 157 3.90 17.41 0.00
CA ASN A 157 3.44 16.47 1.03
C ASN A 157 2.08 15.80 0.76
N ALA A 158 1.54 15.89 -0.44
CA ALA A 158 0.29 15.22 -0.78
C ALA A 158 0.42 13.69 -0.71
N VAL A 159 -0.66 13.05 -0.34
CA VAL A 159 -0.82 11.59 -0.42
C VAL A 159 -1.75 11.28 -1.60
N ILE A 160 -1.25 10.51 -2.54
CA ILE A 160 -2.01 10.14 -3.73
C ILE A 160 -2.40 8.67 -3.61
N LEU A 161 -3.71 8.40 -3.60
CA LEU A 161 -4.26 7.06 -3.57
C LEU A 161 -4.73 6.65 -4.97
N LEU A 162 -4.02 5.69 -5.56
CA LEU A 162 -4.40 5.05 -6.81
C LEU A 162 -5.12 3.74 -6.50
N ASP A 163 -6.44 3.71 -6.65
CA ASP A 163 -7.26 2.54 -6.36
C ASP A 163 -7.57 1.75 -7.63
N GLU A 164 -7.89 0.46 -7.47
CA GLU A 164 -8.19 -0.48 -8.55
C GLU A 164 -7.10 -0.55 -9.64
N LEU A 165 -5.85 -0.42 -9.24
CA LEU A 165 -4.69 -0.36 -10.14
C LEU A 165 -4.57 -1.62 -11.03
N SER A 166 -4.99 -2.79 -10.52
CA SER A 166 -5.01 -4.05 -11.29
C SER A 166 -6.03 -4.06 -12.43
N ARG A 167 -6.99 -3.13 -12.42
CA ARG A 167 -8.04 -2.99 -13.43
C ARG A 167 -7.84 -1.75 -14.31
N ALA A 168 -6.75 -1.02 -14.07
CA ALA A 168 -6.43 0.16 -14.84
C ALA A 168 -6.17 -0.17 -16.31
N HIS A 169 -6.56 0.75 -17.19
CA HIS A 169 -6.25 0.63 -18.61
C HIS A 169 -4.71 0.59 -18.82
N PRO A 170 -4.20 -0.21 -19.78
CA PRO A 170 -2.75 -0.30 -20.05
C PRO A 170 -2.06 1.05 -20.22
N ASP A 171 -2.71 2.02 -20.87
CA ASP A 171 -2.14 3.36 -21.07
C ASP A 171 -1.96 4.13 -19.75
N ALA A 172 -2.78 3.87 -18.73
CA ALA A 172 -2.58 4.45 -17.40
C ALA A 172 -1.23 3.99 -16.80
N TRP A 173 -0.89 2.71 -16.96
CA TRP A 173 0.40 2.18 -16.52
C TRP A 173 1.57 2.83 -17.25
N ASN A 174 1.46 3.01 -18.57
CA ASN A 174 2.50 3.67 -19.36
C ASN A 174 2.73 5.11 -18.87
N ILE A 175 1.66 5.86 -18.60
CA ILE A 175 1.75 7.24 -18.09
C ILE A 175 2.36 7.30 -16.67
N LEU A 176 2.03 6.33 -15.81
CA LEU A 176 2.53 6.31 -14.43
C LEU A 176 3.98 5.84 -14.31
N MET A 177 4.53 5.16 -15.32
CA MET A 177 5.88 4.60 -15.30
C MET A 177 6.91 5.45 -16.06
N THR A 178 6.49 6.46 -16.81
CA THR A 178 7.37 7.45 -17.47
C THR A 178 7.67 8.61 -16.57
#